data_32eb9d70c0f7b983c53d8bddd8a71664
#
_entry.id   32eb9d70c0f7b983c53d8bddd8a71664
#
_cell.length_a   1.000
_cell.length_b   1.000
_cell.length_c   1.000
_cell.angle_alpha   90.00
_cell.angle_beta   90.00
_cell.angle_gamma   90.00
#
_symmetry.space_group_name_H-M   'P 1'
#
loop_
_entity.id
_entity.type
_entity.pdbx_description
1 polymer ?
#
loop_
_entity_poly.entity_id
_entity_poly.type
_entity_poly.pdbx_seq_one_letter_code
_entity_poly.pdbx_strand_id
1 'polypeptide(L)'
;MGQMEEYEELIAAARCEIEVDLLLLGGSVANLISGEVRRSDVAVHKGRIVGFECSSARQIIPLEDQILAPGFIDGHVHIESSMVTVPEYARAVVPQGTTTVIADPHEIANVWGEEGVRYILQSSRNVPLNVFVMLPSCVPATDMETAGAALGPDALVGLFEEEGVIGLAEVMNCPGVIFRDPQIMKKIQLAGGRLKDGHAPGLSGPDLSAYICAGIRSDHECTTLAEAEEKLFSGMFIMLREGSAARNLSDLLPLVTLKNSGQFLFVSDDRHPADILREGHIDFMLRKAINEGLDPIVALQISSLNAARYFGLADLGAIAPGYRADIAVLDGLDAPRVTHVFKDGRLVARDGDFLAPMNRPVKAMHKSIHLAALSRRSFEIVAEKGPARTIGIVPGQIITRSLPLFPLIREGKVVSDTDQDILKLAVVERHRATGNVGLGLVQGLGLVRGALATSVAHDSHNIVVVGTGDEEMLAAVSAVTEMDGGLVAVADGEVLASLPLPVAGLLSESHMQEVAEGIAECIDAAHKLGCDLEDPFMTLSFLSLPVIPELKLTDRGLVDAVAFRMVPLFLGGSLEDD
;
A
#
# COMPACT_ATOMS: atom_id res chain seq x y z
N MET A 1 -26.41 27.48 7.15
CA MET A 1 -26.90 27.75 5.79
C MET A 1 -27.58 26.48 5.30
N GLY A 2 -28.79 26.57 4.74
CA GLY A 2 -29.47 25.38 4.20
C GLY A 2 -28.89 24.99 2.85
N GLN A 3 -28.97 23.73 2.49
CA GLN A 3 -28.49 23.20 1.19
C GLN A 3 -29.03 24.00 -0.03
N MET A 4 -30.24 24.56 0.08
CA MET A 4 -30.85 25.40 -0.96
C MET A 4 -30.09 26.73 -1.14
N GLU A 5 -29.71 27.41 -0.04
CA GLU A 5 -28.96 28.68 -0.08
C GLU A 5 -27.58 28.47 -0.72
N GLU A 6 -26.95 27.32 -0.48
CA GLU A 6 -25.68 26.98 -1.11
C GLU A 6 -25.81 26.80 -2.63
N TYR A 7 -26.86 26.13 -3.11
CA TYR A 7 -27.13 26.01 -4.55
C TYR A 7 -27.42 27.36 -5.20
N GLU A 8 -28.23 28.22 -4.57
CA GLU A 8 -28.54 29.55 -5.09
C GLU A 8 -27.27 30.40 -5.24
N GLU A 9 -26.37 30.35 -4.27
CA GLU A 9 -25.09 31.07 -4.30
C GLU A 9 -24.13 30.50 -5.38
N LEU A 10 -24.02 29.18 -5.53
CA LEU A 10 -23.24 28.56 -6.60
C LEU A 10 -23.78 28.91 -8.00
N ILE A 11 -25.10 28.95 -8.16
CA ILE A 11 -25.75 29.36 -9.42
C ILE A 11 -25.46 30.84 -9.72
N ALA A 12 -25.59 31.73 -8.73
CA ALA A 12 -25.27 33.15 -8.89
C ALA A 12 -23.78 33.36 -9.25
N ALA A 13 -22.88 32.60 -8.61
CA ALA A 13 -21.44 32.60 -8.94
C ALA A 13 -21.19 32.12 -10.38
N ALA A 14 -21.82 31.02 -10.80
CA ALA A 14 -21.70 30.46 -12.15
C ALA A 14 -22.23 31.42 -13.24
N ARG A 15 -23.23 32.24 -12.91
CA ARG A 15 -23.77 33.28 -13.78
C ARG A 15 -22.99 34.58 -13.73
N CYS A 16 -21.89 34.64 -12.96
CA CYS A 16 -21.06 35.83 -12.70
C CYS A 16 -21.90 37.01 -12.12
N GLU A 17 -22.98 36.72 -11.40
CA GLU A 17 -23.81 37.71 -10.70
C GLU A 17 -23.20 38.17 -9.38
N ILE A 18 -22.28 37.37 -8.83
CA ILE A 18 -21.49 37.68 -7.64
C ILE A 18 -20.00 37.46 -7.90
N GLU A 19 -19.16 38.10 -7.08
CA GLU A 19 -17.72 37.90 -7.10
C GLU A 19 -17.36 36.48 -6.61
N VAL A 20 -16.57 35.73 -7.41
CA VAL A 20 -16.11 34.38 -7.04
C VAL A 20 -14.93 34.43 -6.08
N ASP A 21 -14.64 33.32 -5.40
CA ASP A 21 -13.56 33.29 -4.42
C ASP A 21 -12.17 33.30 -5.08
N LEU A 22 -12.01 32.55 -6.20
CA LEU A 22 -10.75 32.37 -6.90
C LEU A 22 -10.96 32.34 -8.41
N LEU A 23 -10.06 33.01 -9.14
CA LEU A 23 -9.93 32.90 -10.59
C LEU A 23 -8.52 32.43 -10.93
N LEU A 24 -8.40 31.28 -11.60
CA LEU A 24 -7.19 30.79 -12.22
C LEU A 24 -7.14 31.33 -13.65
N LEU A 25 -6.24 32.29 -13.89
CA LEU A 25 -6.27 33.14 -15.09
C LEU A 25 -5.24 32.71 -16.13
N GLY A 26 -5.65 32.57 -17.38
CA GLY A 26 -4.78 32.50 -18.55
C GLY A 26 -4.14 31.15 -18.84
N GLY A 27 -4.47 30.12 -18.05
CA GLY A 27 -3.98 28.76 -18.28
C GLY A 27 -4.71 28.01 -19.39
N SER A 28 -4.31 26.77 -19.66
CA SER A 28 -4.97 25.85 -20.57
C SER A 28 -5.59 24.70 -19.80
N VAL A 29 -6.88 24.49 -19.92
CA VAL A 29 -7.61 23.40 -19.25
C VAL A 29 -7.48 22.11 -20.07
N ALA A 30 -6.95 21.06 -19.48
CA ALA A 30 -7.06 19.69 -19.98
C ALA A 30 -8.47 19.17 -19.67
N ASN A 31 -9.38 19.28 -20.63
CA ASN A 31 -10.74 18.76 -20.49
C ASN A 31 -10.75 17.26 -20.78
N LEU A 32 -10.69 16.45 -19.74
CA LEU A 32 -10.61 15.00 -19.87
C LEU A 32 -11.94 14.34 -20.33
N ILE A 33 -13.05 15.09 -20.26
CA ILE A 33 -14.36 14.61 -20.73
C ILE A 33 -14.44 14.67 -22.26
N SER A 34 -13.98 15.79 -22.86
CA SER A 34 -13.96 15.96 -24.33
C SER A 34 -12.67 15.50 -24.99
N GLY A 35 -11.59 15.31 -24.22
CA GLY A 35 -10.26 14.97 -24.74
C GLY A 35 -9.49 16.16 -25.32
N GLU A 36 -9.88 17.39 -25.01
CA GLU A 36 -9.32 18.61 -25.58
C GLU A 36 -8.51 19.42 -24.56
N VAL A 37 -7.47 20.08 -25.04
CA VAL A 37 -6.76 21.13 -24.28
C VAL A 37 -7.17 22.49 -24.83
N ARG A 38 -7.72 23.33 -23.96
CA ARG A 38 -8.23 24.63 -24.37
C ARG A 38 -7.81 25.73 -23.40
N ARG A 39 -7.29 26.83 -23.93
CA ARG A 39 -7.04 28.02 -23.12
C ARG A 39 -8.36 28.55 -22.54
N SER A 40 -8.40 28.65 -21.22
CA SER A 40 -9.60 29.09 -20.50
C SER A 40 -9.25 29.48 -19.08
N ASP A 41 -9.94 30.49 -18.56
CA ASP A 41 -9.91 30.82 -17.14
C ASP A 41 -10.78 29.81 -16.38
N VAL A 42 -10.48 29.57 -15.09
CA VAL A 42 -11.28 28.69 -14.23
C VAL A 42 -11.71 29.46 -13.00
N ALA A 43 -13.02 29.67 -12.87
CA ALA A 43 -13.63 30.32 -11.71
C ALA A 43 -14.04 29.29 -10.65
N VAL A 44 -13.68 29.58 -9.41
CA VAL A 44 -13.94 28.72 -8.25
C VAL A 44 -14.68 29.49 -7.18
N HIS A 45 -15.76 28.91 -6.64
CA HIS A 45 -16.52 29.45 -5.54
C HIS A 45 -16.91 28.34 -4.55
N LYS A 46 -16.69 28.55 -3.25
CA LYS A 46 -16.92 27.55 -2.19
C LYS A 46 -16.32 26.18 -2.47
N GLY A 47 -15.10 26.17 -3.01
CA GLY A 47 -14.39 24.93 -3.29
C GLY A 47 -14.85 24.17 -4.52
N ARG A 48 -15.80 24.74 -5.29
CA ARG A 48 -16.30 24.14 -6.53
C ARG A 48 -15.96 24.99 -7.75
N ILE A 49 -15.69 24.33 -8.85
CA ILE A 49 -15.56 24.99 -10.15
C ILE A 49 -16.95 25.46 -10.56
N VAL A 50 -17.08 26.76 -10.86
CA VAL A 50 -18.38 27.34 -11.21
C VAL A 50 -18.46 27.76 -12.68
N GLY A 51 -17.34 27.94 -13.38
CA GLY A 51 -17.36 28.27 -14.81
C GLY A 51 -16.01 28.70 -15.36
N PHE A 52 -16.04 29.20 -16.60
CA PHE A 52 -14.87 29.55 -17.39
C PHE A 52 -14.88 31.00 -17.89
N GLU A 53 -15.90 31.78 -17.55
CA GLU A 53 -16.16 33.11 -18.15
C GLU A 53 -16.24 34.25 -17.13
N CYS A 54 -16.09 33.99 -15.83
CA CYS A 54 -16.16 35.01 -14.80
C CYS A 54 -14.86 35.83 -14.77
N SER A 55 -15.00 37.16 -14.59
CA SER A 55 -13.89 38.11 -14.58
C SER A 55 -13.69 38.83 -13.23
N SER A 56 -14.61 38.63 -12.26
CA SER A 56 -14.52 39.26 -10.93
C SER A 56 -14.30 38.18 -9.87
N ALA A 57 -13.17 38.23 -9.18
CA ALA A 57 -12.78 37.29 -8.15
C ALA A 57 -12.05 37.99 -7.00
N ARG A 58 -12.24 37.49 -5.77
CA ARG A 58 -11.50 37.96 -4.57
C ARG A 58 -10.00 37.71 -4.67
N GLN A 59 -9.64 36.59 -5.29
CA GLN A 59 -8.24 36.24 -5.55
C GLN A 59 -8.07 35.85 -7.02
N ILE A 60 -6.99 36.34 -7.65
CA ILE A 60 -6.63 35.98 -9.02
C ILE A 60 -5.22 35.39 -8.99
N ILE A 61 -5.06 34.21 -9.58
CA ILE A 61 -3.75 33.56 -9.73
C ILE A 61 -3.48 33.42 -11.23
N PRO A 62 -2.47 34.13 -11.76
CA PRO A 62 -2.05 34.00 -13.15
C PRO A 62 -1.34 32.64 -13.35
N LEU A 63 -1.75 31.89 -14.37
CA LEU A 63 -1.23 30.58 -14.73
C LEU A 63 -0.94 30.51 -16.23
N GLU A 64 -0.39 31.61 -16.79
CA GLU A 64 -0.05 31.69 -18.22
C GLU A 64 0.91 30.58 -18.62
N ASP A 65 0.62 29.95 -19.76
CA ASP A 65 1.39 28.84 -20.33
C ASP A 65 1.42 27.55 -19.49
N GLN A 66 0.58 27.44 -18.47
CA GLN A 66 0.44 26.22 -17.66
C GLN A 66 -0.82 25.45 -18.02
N ILE A 67 -0.79 24.14 -17.72
CA ILE A 67 -1.91 23.22 -17.95
C ILE A 67 -2.63 22.96 -16.62
N LEU A 68 -3.93 23.21 -16.60
CA LEU A 68 -4.78 22.84 -15.48
C LEU A 68 -5.35 21.45 -15.76
N ALA A 69 -5.00 20.49 -14.92
CA ALA A 69 -5.53 19.13 -14.92
C ALA A 69 -6.30 18.89 -13.62
N PRO A 70 -7.26 17.94 -13.58
CA PRO A 70 -7.83 17.49 -12.32
C PRO A 70 -6.72 16.94 -11.42
N GLY A 71 -6.88 17.09 -10.11
CA GLY A 71 -6.00 16.44 -9.15
C GLY A 71 -5.99 14.93 -9.35
N PHE A 72 -4.81 14.31 -9.19
CA PHE A 72 -4.62 12.89 -9.43
C PHE A 72 -5.29 12.05 -8.36
N ILE A 73 -5.72 10.86 -8.76
CA ILE A 73 -6.39 9.88 -7.90
C ILE A 73 -5.58 8.59 -7.93
N ASP A 74 -5.11 8.17 -6.76
CA ASP A 74 -4.56 6.84 -6.56
C ASP A 74 -5.70 5.85 -6.30
N GLY A 75 -5.86 4.88 -7.17
CA GLY A 75 -6.98 3.95 -7.11
C GLY A 75 -6.83 2.81 -6.11
N HIS A 76 -5.64 2.57 -5.57
CA HIS A 76 -5.39 1.55 -4.55
C HIS A 76 -4.05 1.80 -3.87
N VAL A 77 -4.07 1.95 -2.56
CA VAL A 77 -2.86 2.19 -1.76
C VAL A 77 -2.98 1.62 -0.36
N HIS A 78 -1.87 1.06 0.13
CA HIS A 78 -1.62 0.81 1.54
C HIS A 78 -0.79 1.98 2.09
N ILE A 79 -1.45 2.94 2.75
CA ILE A 79 -0.77 4.11 3.32
C ILE A 79 0.33 3.66 4.29
N GLU A 80 0.11 2.53 4.95
CA GLU A 80 1.01 1.92 5.92
C GLU A 80 2.37 1.55 5.31
N SER A 81 2.42 1.19 4.05
CA SER A 81 3.68 0.88 3.35
C SER A 81 4.58 2.10 3.18
N SER A 82 4.02 3.30 3.30
CA SER A 82 4.79 4.55 3.40
C SER A 82 5.45 4.76 4.78
N MET A 83 5.15 3.92 5.77
CA MET A 83 5.63 3.96 7.14
C MET A 83 5.40 5.29 7.87
N VAL A 84 4.50 6.16 7.37
CA VAL A 84 4.12 7.40 8.01
C VAL A 84 2.60 7.50 8.20
N THR A 85 2.18 8.33 9.14
CA THR A 85 0.76 8.59 9.37
C THR A 85 0.11 9.32 8.21
N VAL A 86 -1.22 9.24 8.09
CA VAL A 86 -1.99 9.89 6.99
C VAL A 86 -1.65 11.38 6.79
N PRO A 87 -1.48 12.20 7.85
CA PRO A 87 -1.06 13.59 7.65
C PRO A 87 0.32 13.72 6.98
N GLU A 88 1.31 12.93 7.39
CA GLU A 88 2.65 12.99 6.80
C GLU A 88 2.67 12.39 5.39
N TYR A 89 1.85 11.38 5.13
CA TYR A 89 1.62 10.87 3.79
C TYR A 89 1.04 11.98 2.87
N ALA A 90 -0.01 12.68 3.32
CA ALA A 90 -0.59 13.79 2.57
C ALA A 90 0.44 14.90 2.30
N ARG A 91 1.31 15.22 3.28
CA ARG A 91 2.40 16.19 3.11
C ARG A 91 3.35 15.82 1.96
N ALA A 92 3.57 14.52 1.75
CA ALA A 92 4.47 14.03 0.70
C ALA A 92 3.81 13.96 -0.68
N VAL A 93 2.57 13.44 -0.76
CA VAL A 93 1.95 13.15 -2.07
C VAL A 93 1.16 14.32 -2.66
N VAL A 94 0.63 15.23 -1.82
CA VAL A 94 -0.14 16.39 -2.32
C VAL A 94 0.70 17.34 -3.18
N PRO A 95 1.95 17.70 -2.82
CA PRO A 95 2.79 18.51 -3.69
C PRO A 95 3.07 17.90 -5.07
N GLN A 96 2.90 16.58 -5.19
CA GLN A 96 3.06 15.81 -6.42
C GLN A 96 1.75 15.72 -7.24
N GLY A 97 0.69 16.44 -6.82
CA GLY A 97 -0.58 16.54 -7.54
C GLY A 97 -1.65 15.52 -7.14
N THR A 98 -1.34 14.58 -6.26
CA THR A 98 -2.34 13.62 -5.76
C THR A 98 -3.25 14.30 -4.75
N THR A 99 -4.55 14.38 -5.07
CA THR A 99 -5.57 15.00 -4.22
C THR A 99 -6.58 14.02 -3.64
N THR A 100 -6.52 12.77 -4.12
CA THR A 100 -7.43 11.70 -3.70
C THR A 100 -6.70 10.36 -3.70
N VAL A 101 -6.96 9.55 -2.68
CA VAL A 101 -6.48 8.16 -2.59
C VAL A 101 -7.61 7.24 -2.13
N ILE A 102 -7.56 6.01 -2.63
CA ILE A 102 -8.44 4.92 -2.21
C ILE A 102 -7.59 3.95 -1.38
N ALA A 103 -7.73 4.05 -0.07
CA ALA A 103 -6.92 3.29 0.86
C ALA A 103 -7.57 1.95 1.23
N ASP A 104 -6.78 0.89 1.23
CA ASP A 104 -7.08 -0.37 1.89
C ASP A 104 -6.24 -0.48 3.18
N PRO A 105 -6.80 -0.24 4.36
CA PRO A 105 -6.06 -0.26 5.62
C PRO A 105 -5.98 -1.67 6.23
N HIS A 106 -5.77 -2.73 5.43
CA HIS A 106 -5.73 -4.08 5.98
C HIS A 106 -4.50 -4.33 6.85
N GLU A 107 -3.41 -3.62 6.61
CA GLU A 107 -2.17 -3.73 7.37
C GLU A 107 -2.38 -3.31 8.84
N ILE A 108 -2.85 -2.10 9.07
CA ILE A 108 -3.16 -1.65 10.43
C ILE A 108 -4.36 -2.41 11.03
N ALA A 109 -5.27 -2.88 10.20
CA ALA A 109 -6.40 -3.72 10.64
C ALA A 109 -5.94 -5.10 11.13
N ASN A 110 -4.86 -5.67 10.60
CA ASN A 110 -4.26 -6.88 11.13
C ASN A 110 -3.69 -6.69 12.54
N VAL A 111 -3.34 -5.46 12.92
CA VAL A 111 -2.85 -5.13 14.27
C VAL A 111 -3.98 -4.74 15.21
N TRP A 112 -4.84 -3.76 14.82
CA TRP A 112 -5.83 -3.13 15.69
C TRP A 112 -7.30 -3.41 15.30
N GLY A 113 -7.55 -4.21 14.27
CA GLY A 113 -8.90 -4.54 13.82
C GLY A 113 -9.69 -3.32 13.38
N GLU A 114 -10.94 -3.24 13.82
CA GLU A 114 -11.84 -2.12 13.52
C GLU A 114 -11.26 -0.75 13.94
N GLU A 115 -10.54 -0.71 15.06
CA GLU A 115 -9.93 0.53 15.57
C GLU A 115 -8.82 1.04 14.64
N GLY A 116 -8.08 0.13 13.97
CA GLY A 116 -7.10 0.47 12.94
C GLY A 116 -7.77 1.16 11.74
N VAL A 117 -8.86 0.59 11.24
CA VAL A 117 -9.65 1.20 10.17
C VAL A 117 -10.17 2.58 10.58
N ARG A 118 -10.75 2.70 11.80
CA ARG A 118 -11.23 3.98 12.33
C ARG A 118 -10.11 4.99 12.53
N TYR A 119 -8.91 4.55 12.90
CA TYR A 119 -7.74 5.42 13.03
C TYR A 119 -7.38 6.07 11.68
N ILE A 120 -7.34 5.29 10.58
CA ILE A 120 -7.12 5.84 9.24
C ILE A 120 -8.22 6.82 8.86
N LEU A 121 -9.50 6.47 9.03
CA LEU A 121 -10.64 7.36 8.76
C LEU A 121 -10.59 8.67 9.58
N GLN A 122 -10.22 8.61 10.84
CA GLN A 122 -10.13 9.79 11.69
C GLN A 122 -8.90 10.65 11.34
N SER A 123 -7.77 10.01 11.01
CA SER A 123 -6.53 10.68 10.63
C SER A 123 -6.64 11.39 9.29
N SER A 124 -7.55 10.95 8.42
CA SER A 124 -7.84 11.60 7.14
C SER A 124 -8.74 12.83 7.24
N ARG A 125 -9.37 13.05 8.39
CA ARG A 125 -10.18 14.26 8.59
C ARG A 125 -9.29 15.49 8.68
N ASN A 126 -9.65 16.52 7.92
CA ASN A 126 -8.94 17.81 7.92
C ASN A 126 -7.49 17.78 7.40
N VAL A 127 -7.14 16.80 6.59
CA VAL A 127 -5.95 16.85 5.73
C VAL A 127 -6.36 17.31 4.32
N PRO A 128 -5.48 17.98 3.56
CA PRO A 128 -5.81 18.43 2.20
C PRO A 128 -5.68 17.29 1.17
N LEU A 129 -6.19 16.12 1.51
CA LEU A 129 -6.21 14.90 0.72
C LEU A 129 -7.56 14.21 0.96
N ASN A 130 -8.28 13.85 -0.08
CA ASN A 130 -9.43 12.97 0.07
C ASN A 130 -8.91 11.54 0.29
N VAL A 131 -9.25 10.94 1.39
CA VAL A 131 -8.96 9.53 1.67
C VAL A 131 -10.29 8.79 1.76
N PHE A 132 -10.56 7.96 0.78
CA PHE A 132 -11.67 7.02 0.81
C PHE A 132 -11.14 5.66 1.20
N VAL A 133 -11.91 4.92 1.98
CA VAL A 133 -11.51 3.62 2.51
C VAL A 133 -12.34 2.51 1.88
N MET A 134 -11.63 1.50 1.38
CA MET A 134 -12.19 0.19 1.08
C MET A 134 -11.97 -0.69 2.31
N LEU A 135 -13.00 -1.40 2.78
CA LEU A 135 -12.88 -2.23 3.98
C LEU A 135 -12.11 -3.52 3.70
N PRO A 136 -11.16 -3.90 4.56
CA PRO A 136 -10.38 -5.12 4.39
C PRO A 136 -11.22 -6.38 4.25
N SER A 137 -10.96 -7.16 3.23
CA SER A 137 -11.65 -8.42 2.97
C SER A 137 -11.06 -9.59 3.74
N CYS A 138 -9.74 -9.59 3.95
CA CYS A 138 -8.95 -10.72 4.45
C CYS A 138 -8.08 -10.28 5.63
N VAL A 139 -8.62 -10.26 6.84
CA VAL A 139 -7.88 -10.01 8.09
C VAL A 139 -8.24 -11.12 9.09
N PRO A 140 -7.29 -12.00 9.45
CA PRO A 140 -5.98 -12.19 8.82
C PRO A 140 -6.06 -12.75 7.39
N ALA A 141 -4.94 -12.78 6.67
CA ALA A 141 -4.86 -13.36 5.33
C ALA A 141 -5.15 -14.87 5.35
N THR A 142 -4.64 -15.57 6.37
CA THR A 142 -4.85 -17.02 6.57
C THR A 142 -5.09 -17.38 8.04
N ASP A 143 -5.51 -18.61 8.29
CA ASP A 143 -5.57 -19.22 9.63
C ASP A 143 -4.24 -19.87 10.08
N MET A 144 -3.22 -19.84 9.22
CA MET A 144 -1.89 -20.40 9.50
C MET A 144 -0.96 -19.43 10.23
N GLU A 145 -1.46 -18.32 10.71
CA GLU A 145 -0.73 -17.26 11.41
C GLU A 145 -1.56 -16.66 12.54
N THR A 146 -0.92 -15.90 13.43
CA THR A 146 -1.60 -15.14 14.47
C THR A 146 -1.54 -13.67 14.15
N ALA A 147 -2.70 -13.02 13.96
CA ALA A 147 -2.82 -11.58 13.83
C ALA A 147 -3.37 -10.93 15.10
N GLY A 148 -3.23 -9.62 15.22
CA GLY A 148 -3.78 -8.84 16.33
C GLY A 148 -5.30 -8.89 16.37
N ALA A 149 -5.93 -8.92 15.20
CA ALA A 149 -7.37 -8.96 15.07
C ALA A 149 -7.84 -9.95 13.98
N ALA A 150 -9.14 -10.20 13.97
CA ALA A 150 -9.83 -10.89 12.89
C ALA A 150 -11.09 -10.11 12.53
N LEU A 151 -11.18 -9.63 11.30
CA LEU A 151 -12.35 -8.92 10.80
C LEU A 151 -13.31 -9.90 10.12
N GLY A 152 -14.16 -10.52 10.92
CA GLY A 152 -15.28 -11.31 10.40
C GLY A 152 -16.39 -10.44 9.79
N PRO A 153 -17.39 -11.03 9.13
CA PRO A 153 -18.48 -10.27 8.52
C PRO A 153 -19.19 -9.31 9.49
N ASP A 154 -19.37 -9.71 10.75
CA ASP A 154 -20.08 -8.89 11.75
C ASP A 154 -19.33 -7.62 12.10
N ALA A 155 -17.99 -7.64 12.10
CA ALA A 155 -17.15 -6.46 12.31
C ALA A 155 -17.31 -5.41 11.19
N LEU A 156 -17.58 -5.86 9.96
CA LEU A 156 -17.72 -4.96 8.81
C LEU A 156 -19.07 -4.19 8.81
N VAL A 157 -20.10 -4.70 9.47
CA VAL A 157 -21.44 -4.11 9.44
C VAL A 157 -21.41 -2.65 9.88
N GLY A 158 -20.79 -2.37 11.04
CA GLY A 158 -20.67 -1.01 11.56
C GLY A 158 -19.74 -0.11 10.74
N LEU A 159 -18.67 -0.70 10.22
CA LEU A 159 -17.69 0.02 9.42
C LEU A 159 -18.24 0.47 8.06
N PHE A 160 -19.15 -0.27 7.44
CA PHE A 160 -19.80 0.14 6.19
C PHE A 160 -20.70 1.38 6.33
N GLU A 161 -21.06 1.77 7.54
CA GLU A 161 -21.84 2.97 7.82
C GLU A 161 -20.95 4.21 8.14
N GLU A 162 -19.64 4.01 8.27
CA GLU A 162 -18.70 5.11 8.51
C GLU A 162 -18.55 5.98 7.25
N GLU A 163 -18.50 7.30 7.47
CA GLU A 163 -18.25 8.26 6.40
C GLU A 163 -16.86 8.06 5.78
N GLY A 164 -16.77 8.02 4.46
CA GLY A 164 -15.52 7.78 3.72
C GLY A 164 -15.32 6.32 3.34
N VAL A 165 -16.13 5.39 3.85
CA VAL A 165 -16.10 3.98 3.43
C VAL A 165 -16.92 3.79 2.15
N ILE A 166 -16.28 3.33 1.08
CA ILE A 166 -16.89 3.25 -0.26
C ILE A 166 -17.05 1.83 -0.82
N GLY A 167 -16.36 0.82 -0.25
CA GLY A 167 -16.42 -0.54 -0.78
C GLY A 167 -15.74 -1.59 0.07
N LEU A 168 -15.59 -2.78 -0.50
CA LEU A 168 -14.80 -3.88 0.01
C LEU A 168 -13.46 -3.90 -0.74
N ALA A 169 -12.37 -3.88 0.00
CA ALA A 169 -11.02 -3.89 -0.53
C ALA A 169 -10.69 -5.23 -1.20
N GLU A 170 -9.51 -5.32 -1.74
CA GLU A 170 -9.02 -6.45 -2.51
C GLU A 170 -9.41 -7.83 -1.91
N VAL A 171 -10.15 -8.60 -2.69
CA VAL A 171 -10.58 -9.94 -2.28
C VAL A 171 -9.48 -10.94 -2.63
N MET A 172 -8.46 -11.02 -1.78
CA MET A 172 -7.29 -11.88 -1.97
C MET A 172 -7.62 -13.38 -1.89
N ASN A 173 -8.63 -13.77 -1.13
CA ASN A 173 -9.03 -15.17 -0.98
C ASN A 173 -9.85 -15.64 -2.20
N CYS A 174 -9.21 -15.72 -3.38
CA CYS A 174 -9.83 -16.25 -4.59
C CYS A 174 -10.41 -17.68 -4.40
N PRO A 175 -9.67 -18.63 -3.77
CA PRO A 175 -10.25 -19.96 -3.48
C PRO A 175 -11.52 -19.87 -2.65
N GLY A 176 -11.56 -19.00 -1.64
CA GLY A 176 -12.76 -18.79 -0.82
C GLY A 176 -13.96 -18.31 -1.63
N VAL A 177 -13.76 -17.48 -2.65
CA VAL A 177 -14.83 -17.06 -3.58
C VAL A 177 -15.26 -18.24 -4.46
N ILE A 178 -14.31 -18.91 -5.11
CA ILE A 178 -14.55 -19.99 -6.07
C ILE A 178 -15.26 -21.17 -5.40
N PHE A 179 -14.81 -21.56 -4.21
CA PHE A 179 -15.40 -22.64 -3.41
C PHE A 179 -16.53 -22.20 -2.49
N ARG A 180 -16.90 -20.91 -2.53
CA ARG A 180 -18.04 -20.33 -1.81
C ARG A 180 -17.91 -20.44 -0.31
N ASP A 181 -16.74 -20.08 0.22
CA ASP A 181 -16.55 -19.99 1.67
C ASP A 181 -17.60 -19.07 2.31
N PRO A 182 -18.32 -19.52 3.36
CA PRO A 182 -19.42 -18.75 3.93
C PRO A 182 -19.00 -17.38 4.49
N GLN A 183 -17.77 -17.24 5.02
CA GLN A 183 -17.29 -15.98 5.59
C GLN A 183 -17.00 -14.97 4.49
N ILE A 184 -16.30 -15.38 3.43
CA ILE A 184 -16.01 -14.52 2.28
C ILE A 184 -17.30 -14.12 1.57
N MET A 185 -18.19 -15.08 1.30
CA MET A 185 -19.49 -14.81 0.65
C MET A 185 -20.36 -13.85 1.47
N LYS A 186 -20.28 -13.94 2.81
CA LYS A 186 -21.01 -13.01 3.68
C LYS A 186 -20.44 -11.58 3.62
N LYS A 187 -19.12 -11.41 3.57
CA LYS A 187 -18.46 -10.10 3.39
C LYS A 187 -18.85 -9.46 2.04
N ILE A 188 -18.79 -10.24 0.96
CA ILE A 188 -19.24 -9.82 -0.38
C ILE A 188 -20.71 -9.40 -0.36
N GLN A 189 -21.58 -10.17 0.32
CA GLN A 189 -22.99 -9.83 0.48
C GLN A 189 -23.19 -8.54 1.25
N LEU A 190 -22.44 -8.29 2.33
CA LEU A 190 -22.53 -7.08 3.15
C LEU A 190 -22.08 -5.82 2.38
N ALA A 191 -21.11 -5.95 1.49
CA ALA A 191 -20.73 -4.86 0.59
C ALA A 191 -21.90 -4.42 -0.31
N GLY A 192 -22.87 -5.30 -0.57
CA GLY A 192 -24.09 -4.96 -1.32
C GLY A 192 -23.81 -4.43 -2.71
N GLY A 193 -24.33 -3.25 -3.02
CA GLY A 193 -24.09 -2.54 -4.29
C GLY A 193 -22.80 -1.74 -4.35
N ARG A 194 -22.01 -1.68 -3.26
CA ARG A 194 -20.71 -1.01 -3.23
C ARG A 194 -19.69 -1.79 -4.06
N LEU A 195 -18.63 -1.11 -4.47
CA LEU A 195 -17.52 -1.74 -5.20
C LEU A 195 -16.84 -2.83 -4.37
N LYS A 196 -16.24 -3.76 -5.08
CA LYS A 196 -15.41 -4.84 -4.56
C LYS A 196 -14.19 -4.93 -5.45
N ASP A 197 -13.05 -4.60 -4.89
CA ASP A 197 -11.78 -4.69 -5.60
C ASP A 197 -11.22 -6.11 -5.56
N GLY A 198 -10.41 -6.43 -6.55
CA GLY A 198 -9.83 -7.74 -6.71
C GLY A 198 -8.32 -7.75 -6.55
N HIS A 199 -7.84 -8.91 -6.18
CA HIS A 199 -6.45 -9.35 -6.12
C HIS A 199 -6.43 -10.80 -6.61
N ALA A 200 -6.11 -10.99 -7.88
CA ALA A 200 -6.34 -12.28 -8.54
C ALA A 200 -5.19 -12.70 -9.45
N PRO A 201 -3.93 -12.81 -8.92
CA PRO A 201 -2.77 -13.18 -9.73
C PRO A 201 -2.96 -14.56 -10.36
N GLY A 202 -2.77 -14.63 -11.70
CA GLY A 202 -2.84 -15.86 -12.46
C GLY A 202 -4.25 -16.49 -12.60
N LEU A 203 -5.29 -15.86 -12.06
CA LEU A 203 -6.65 -16.38 -12.16
C LEU A 203 -7.19 -16.25 -13.58
N SER A 204 -7.72 -17.33 -14.14
CA SER A 204 -8.15 -17.44 -15.55
C SER A 204 -9.36 -18.37 -15.73
N GLY A 205 -9.95 -18.38 -16.91
CA GLY A 205 -10.99 -19.31 -17.33
C GLY A 205 -12.26 -19.28 -16.46
N PRO A 206 -12.83 -20.46 -16.14
CA PRO A 206 -14.07 -20.55 -15.34
C PRO A 206 -13.94 -19.96 -13.93
N ASP A 207 -12.76 -20.06 -13.32
CA ASP A 207 -12.50 -19.56 -11.98
C ASP A 207 -12.46 -18.02 -11.97
N LEU A 208 -11.87 -17.39 -13.00
CA LEU A 208 -11.97 -15.94 -13.22
C LEU A 208 -13.44 -15.51 -13.40
N SER A 209 -14.19 -16.24 -14.20
CA SER A 209 -15.62 -15.96 -14.41
C SER A 209 -16.41 -16.04 -13.11
N ALA A 210 -16.13 -17.04 -12.27
CA ALA A 210 -16.75 -17.19 -10.95
C ALA A 210 -16.43 -16.01 -10.02
N TYR A 211 -15.17 -15.57 -9.99
CA TYR A 211 -14.70 -14.42 -9.22
C TYR A 211 -15.41 -13.13 -9.65
N ILE A 212 -15.51 -12.88 -10.95
CA ILE A 212 -16.25 -11.73 -11.50
C ILE A 212 -17.75 -11.81 -11.19
N CYS A 213 -18.35 -13.01 -11.27
CA CYS A 213 -19.77 -13.21 -10.95
C CYS A 213 -20.08 -12.94 -9.47
N ALA A 214 -19.11 -13.01 -8.57
CA ALA A 214 -19.25 -12.58 -7.18
C ALA A 214 -19.32 -11.06 -7.03
N GLY A 215 -19.12 -10.30 -8.12
CA GLY A 215 -19.23 -8.85 -8.19
C GLY A 215 -17.90 -8.11 -8.05
N ILE A 216 -16.77 -8.81 -8.11
CA ILE A 216 -15.44 -8.22 -8.06
C ILE A 216 -15.11 -7.66 -9.45
N ARG A 217 -14.53 -6.44 -9.52
CA ARG A 217 -14.51 -5.67 -10.78
C ARG A 217 -13.15 -5.16 -11.22
N SER A 218 -12.09 -5.38 -10.44
CA SER A 218 -10.73 -4.90 -10.75
C SER A 218 -9.67 -5.95 -10.47
N ASP A 219 -8.47 -5.73 -10.97
CA ASP A 219 -7.26 -6.46 -10.58
C ASP A 219 -6.02 -5.60 -10.79
N HIS A 220 -5.11 -5.61 -9.82
CA HIS A 220 -3.81 -4.92 -9.84
C HIS A 220 -2.62 -5.88 -9.92
N GLU A 221 -2.89 -7.20 -9.89
CA GLU A 221 -1.87 -8.25 -9.82
C GLU A 221 -1.46 -8.84 -11.17
N CYS A 222 -2.05 -8.37 -12.27
CA CYS A 222 -1.64 -8.84 -13.60
C CYS A 222 -0.15 -8.63 -13.85
N THR A 223 0.56 -9.69 -14.25
CA THR A 223 2.00 -9.63 -14.56
C THR A 223 2.31 -9.80 -16.06
N THR A 224 1.34 -10.22 -16.85
CA THR A 224 1.51 -10.45 -18.30
C THR A 224 0.38 -9.82 -19.11
N LEU A 225 0.68 -9.46 -20.36
CA LEU A 225 -0.33 -8.94 -21.29
C LEU A 225 -1.48 -9.91 -21.50
N ALA A 226 -1.20 -11.21 -21.64
CA ALA A 226 -2.22 -12.24 -21.87
C ALA A 226 -3.21 -12.35 -20.71
N GLU A 227 -2.72 -12.29 -19.48
CA GLU A 227 -3.55 -12.30 -18.28
C GLU A 227 -4.43 -11.05 -18.21
N ALA A 228 -3.84 -9.87 -18.42
CA ALA A 228 -4.56 -8.60 -18.39
C ALA A 228 -5.59 -8.50 -19.51
N GLU A 229 -5.28 -9.03 -20.72
CA GLU A 229 -6.20 -9.08 -21.86
C GLU A 229 -7.43 -9.96 -21.55
N GLU A 230 -7.24 -11.14 -20.95
CA GLU A 230 -8.35 -12.02 -20.56
C GLU A 230 -9.26 -11.36 -19.52
N LYS A 231 -8.69 -10.73 -18.49
CA LYS A 231 -9.44 -10.02 -17.45
C LYS A 231 -10.19 -8.80 -18.01
N LEU A 232 -9.52 -8.02 -18.86
CA LEU A 232 -10.14 -6.89 -19.55
C LEU A 232 -11.30 -7.34 -20.45
N PHE A 233 -11.09 -8.40 -21.25
CA PHE A 233 -12.16 -8.99 -22.09
C PHE A 233 -13.33 -9.48 -21.26
N SER A 234 -13.08 -9.98 -20.06
CA SER A 234 -14.09 -10.43 -19.10
C SER A 234 -14.78 -9.28 -18.34
N GLY A 235 -14.41 -8.01 -18.61
CA GLY A 235 -15.06 -6.82 -18.07
C GLY A 235 -14.49 -6.30 -16.76
N MET A 236 -13.30 -6.70 -16.37
CA MET A 236 -12.58 -6.13 -15.24
C MET A 236 -11.86 -4.84 -15.62
N PHE A 237 -11.71 -3.95 -14.66
CA PHE A 237 -10.75 -2.85 -14.71
C PHE A 237 -9.35 -3.40 -14.43
N ILE A 238 -8.37 -2.91 -15.18
CA ILE A 238 -6.96 -3.23 -14.99
C ILE A 238 -6.29 -2.04 -14.31
N MET A 239 -5.74 -2.29 -13.14
CA MET A 239 -5.02 -1.29 -12.38
C MET A 239 -3.53 -1.41 -12.71
N LEU A 240 -2.98 -0.34 -13.31
CA LEU A 240 -1.56 -0.25 -13.66
C LEU A 240 -0.80 0.16 -12.42
N ARG A 241 0.07 -0.72 -11.91
CA ARG A 241 0.73 -0.60 -10.61
C ARG A 241 2.20 -0.20 -10.73
N GLU A 242 2.61 0.74 -9.86
CA GLU A 242 4.02 1.10 -9.63
C GLU A 242 4.30 1.16 -8.13
N GLY A 243 4.25 0.01 -7.47
CA GLY A 243 4.72 -0.17 -6.11
C GLY A 243 6.24 -0.15 -6.00
N SER A 244 6.78 -0.31 -4.80
CA SER A 244 8.24 -0.42 -4.62
C SER A 244 8.76 -1.79 -5.01
N ALA A 245 8.06 -2.86 -4.63
CA ALA A 245 8.47 -4.25 -4.92
C ALA A 245 7.79 -4.82 -6.18
N ALA A 246 6.55 -4.43 -6.46
CA ALA A 246 5.76 -4.98 -7.55
C ALA A 246 5.33 -3.87 -8.53
N ARG A 247 5.74 -4.02 -9.80
CA ARG A 247 5.53 -3.04 -10.86
C ARG A 247 5.05 -3.75 -12.11
N ASN A 248 3.98 -3.26 -12.72
CA ASN A 248 3.44 -3.85 -13.95
C ASN A 248 3.09 -2.80 -15.03
N LEU A 249 3.24 -1.50 -14.74
CA LEU A 249 2.81 -0.44 -15.64
C LEU A 249 3.44 -0.60 -17.03
N SER A 250 4.77 -0.69 -17.13
CA SER A 250 5.47 -0.82 -18.43
C SER A 250 5.08 -2.10 -19.17
N ASP A 251 4.89 -3.20 -18.45
CA ASP A 251 4.55 -4.50 -19.04
C ASP A 251 3.13 -4.50 -19.62
N LEU A 252 2.19 -3.79 -18.98
CA LEU A 252 0.79 -3.76 -19.35
C LEU A 252 0.41 -2.55 -20.21
N LEU A 253 1.24 -1.51 -20.27
CA LEU A 253 0.98 -0.29 -21.04
C LEU A 253 0.67 -0.56 -22.52
N PRO A 254 1.30 -1.54 -23.21
CA PRO A 254 0.98 -1.86 -24.59
C PRO A 254 -0.47 -2.31 -24.84
N LEU A 255 -1.20 -2.73 -23.80
CA LEU A 255 -2.62 -3.09 -23.89
C LEU A 255 -3.54 -1.86 -23.96
N VAL A 256 -3.07 -0.70 -23.52
CA VAL A 256 -3.88 0.53 -23.48
C VAL A 256 -4.03 1.12 -24.86
N THR A 257 -5.27 1.30 -25.30
CA THR A 257 -5.63 1.93 -26.58
C THR A 257 -6.67 3.02 -26.36
N LEU A 258 -6.86 3.91 -27.32
CA LEU A 258 -7.93 4.93 -27.25
C LEU A 258 -9.34 4.33 -27.07
N LYS A 259 -9.54 3.07 -27.49
CA LYS A 259 -10.86 2.41 -27.40
C LYS A 259 -11.15 1.83 -26.03
N ASN A 260 -10.13 1.39 -25.30
CA ASN A 260 -10.26 0.69 -24.02
C ASN A 260 -9.67 1.47 -22.83
N SER A 261 -9.05 2.63 -23.07
CA SER A 261 -8.36 3.42 -22.03
C SER A 261 -9.24 3.70 -20.82
N GLY A 262 -10.55 3.79 -20.97
CA GLY A 262 -11.50 3.98 -19.88
C GLY A 262 -11.61 2.81 -18.88
N GLN A 263 -10.94 1.68 -19.13
CA GLN A 263 -10.90 0.50 -18.26
C GLN A 263 -9.57 0.38 -17.47
N PHE A 264 -8.76 1.44 -17.49
CA PHE A 264 -7.48 1.46 -16.79
C PHE A 264 -7.43 2.61 -15.78
N LEU A 265 -6.75 2.40 -14.66
CA LEU A 265 -6.41 3.42 -13.68
C LEU A 265 -5.02 3.14 -13.08
N PHE A 266 -4.36 4.18 -12.53
CA PHE A 266 -3.08 4.04 -11.85
C PHE A 266 -3.28 3.75 -10.37
N VAL A 267 -2.38 2.91 -9.82
CA VAL A 267 -2.34 2.56 -8.40
C VAL A 267 -0.91 2.47 -7.90
N SER A 268 -0.66 2.92 -6.68
CA SER A 268 0.66 2.82 -6.07
C SER A 268 0.86 1.52 -5.28
N ASP A 269 -0.22 0.96 -4.73
CA ASP A 269 -0.17 -0.23 -3.89
C ASP A 269 0.83 -0.05 -2.72
N ASP A 270 1.80 -0.94 -2.54
CA ASP A 270 2.89 -0.82 -1.57
C ASP A 270 4.00 0.08 -2.09
N ARG A 271 4.03 1.35 -1.65
CA ARG A 271 5.06 2.30 -2.07
C ARG A 271 5.81 2.88 -0.88
N HIS A 272 7.13 2.66 -0.86
CA HIS A 272 8.02 3.05 0.22
C HIS A 272 8.34 4.55 0.24
N PRO A 273 8.69 5.12 1.40
CA PRO A 273 9.01 6.54 1.57
C PRO A 273 10.07 7.04 0.59
N ALA A 274 11.16 6.28 0.42
CA ALA A 274 12.26 6.66 -0.45
C ALA A 274 11.85 6.81 -1.92
N ASP A 275 10.97 5.91 -2.41
CA ASP A 275 10.48 5.96 -3.79
C ASP A 275 9.47 7.10 -4.00
N ILE A 276 8.59 7.36 -3.03
CA ILE A 276 7.68 8.50 -3.07
C ILE A 276 8.47 9.81 -3.16
N LEU A 277 9.52 9.95 -2.37
CA LEU A 277 10.34 11.17 -2.33
C LEU A 277 11.24 11.33 -3.56
N ARG A 278 11.81 10.24 -4.08
CA ARG A 278 12.76 10.25 -5.19
C ARG A 278 12.09 10.32 -6.56
N GLU A 279 11.07 9.52 -6.77
CA GLU A 279 10.43 9.32 -8.08
C GLU A 279 9.15 10.16 -8.23
N GLY A 280 8.39 10.25 -7.16
CA GLY A 280 7.06 10.82 -7.13
C GLY A 280 5.98 9.80 -6.79
N HIS A 281 4.74 10.15 -7.02
CA HIS A 281 3.56 9.32 -6.75
C HIS A 281 2.79 9.03 -8.05
N ILE A 282 1.52 9.42 -8.17
CA ILE A 282 0.77 9.27 -9.43
C ILE A 282 1.36 10.14 -10.56
N ASP A 283 1.97 11.27 -10.24
CA ASP A 283 2.70 12.10 -11.21
C ASP A 283 3.89 11.36 -11.85
N PHE A 284 4.56 10.49 -11.11
CA PHE A 284 5.60 9.63 -11.64
C PHE A 284 5.04 8.63 -12.66
N MET A 285 3.93 7.96 -12.33
CA MET A 285 3.26 7.03 -13.25
C MET A 285 2.79 7.72 -14.51
N LEU A 286 2.22 8.93 -14.37
CA LEU A 286 1.81 9.78 -15.47
C LEU A 286 3.01 10.09 -16.41
N ARG A 287 4.12 10.58 -15.84
CA ARG A 287 5.35 10.86 -16.63
C ARG A 287 5.89 9.61 -17.30
N LYS A 288 5.96 8.49 -16.57
CA LYS A 288 6.46 7.21 -17.08
C LYS A 288 5.62 6.73 -18.27
N ALA A 289 4.30 6.71 -18.13
CA ALA A 289 3.40 6.28 -19.20
C ALA A 289 3.53 7.17 -20.46
N ILE A 290 3.62 8.49 -20.30
CA ILE A 290 3.83 9.42 -21.42
C ILE A 290 5.19 9.18 -22.07
N ASN A 291 6.26 9.01 -21.31
CA ASN A 291 7.60 8.73 -21.84
C ASN A 291 7.66 7.39 -22.59
N GLU A 292 6.83 6.44 -22.24
CA GLU A 292 6.68 5.15 -22.92
C GLU A 292 5.69 5.22 -24.11
N GLY A 293 5.18 6.40 -24.45
CA GLY A 293 4.42 6.68 -25.69
C GLY A 293 2.90 6.73 -25.53
N LEU A 294 2.38 6.72 -24.31
CA LEU A 294 0.95 6.93 -24.09
C LEU A 294 0.58 8.39 -24.39
N ASP A 295 -0.56 8.61 -25.05
CA ASP A 295 -1.11 9.94 -25.26
C ASP A 295 -1.28 10.68 -23.92
N PRO A 296 -0.80 11.94 -23.76
CA PRO A 296 -0.86 12.65 -22.49
C PRO A 296 -2.28 12.84 -21.94
N ILE A 297 -3.28 13.03 -22.78
CA ILE A 297 -4.67 13.18 -22.34
C ILE A 297 -5.21 11.85 -21.84
N VAL A 298 -4.88 10.75 -22.51
CA VAL A 298 -5.24 9.40 -22.04
C VAL A 298 -4.56 9.10 -20.71
N ALA A 299 -3.28 9.44 -20.55
CA ALA A 299 -2.55 9.28 -19.30
C ALA A 299 -3.19 10.09 -18.15
N LEU A 300 -3.61 11.34 -18.41
CA LEU A 300 -4.37 12.16 -17.46
C LEU A 300 -5.76 11.56 -17.15
N GLN A 301 -6.44 10.96 -18.12
CA GLN A 301 -7.70 10.25 -17.87
C GLN A 301 -7.50 9.06 -16.92
N ILE A 302 -6.45 8.28 -17.14
CA ILE A 302 -6.09 7.12 -16.29
C ILE A 302 -5.71 7.58 -14.87
N SER A 303 -5.00 8.72 -14.75
CA SER A 303 -4.55 9.25 -13.45
C SER A 303 -5.66 9.93 -12.62
N SER A 304 -6.87 10.13 -13.17
CA SER A 304 -7.90 10.89 -12.47
C SER A 304 -9.33 10.49 -12.83
N LEU A 305 -9.81 10.81 -14.05
CA LEU A 305 -11.22 10.65 -14.45
C LEU A 305 -11.68 9.19 -14.40
N ASN A 306 -10.84 8.25 -14.82
CA ASN A 306 -11.18 6.83 -14.83
C ASN A 306 -11.35 6.28 -13.43
N ALA A 307 -10.42 6.61 -12.51
CA ALA A 307 -10.53 6.25 -11.11
C ALA A 307 -11.78 6.86 -10.47
N ALA A 308 -12.06 8.16 -10.71
CA ALA A 308 -13.28 8.80 -10.22
C ALA A 308 -14.55 8.09 -10.71
N ARG A 309 -14.59 7.70 -11.98
CA ARG A 309 -15.73 6.96 -12.56
C ARG A 309 -15.88 5.56 -11.98
N TYR A 310 -14.76 4.85 -11.84
CA TYR A 310 -14.75 3.51 -11.28
C TYR A 310 -15.28 3.50 -9.85
N PHE A 311 -14.80 4.42 -9.00
CA PHE A 311 -15.21 4.51 -7.60
C PHE A 311 -16.52 5.31 -7.37
N GLY A 312 -17.16 5.80 -8.43
CA GLY A 312 -18.42 6.55 -8.32
C GLY A 312 -18.26 7.93 -7.68
N LEU A 313 -17.08 8.53 -7.75
CA LEU A 313 -16.77 9.87 -7.21
C LEU A 313 -17.23 10.93 -8.21
N ALA A 314 -18.52 11.24 -8.19
CA ALA A 314 -19.19 11.97 -9.25
C ALA A 314 -18.74 13.44 -9.41
N ASP A 315 -18.12 14.03 -8.40
CA ASP A 315 -17.66 15.41 -8.37
C ASP A 315 -16.14 15.58 -8.36
N LEU A 316 -15.40 14.50 -8.71
CA LEU A 316 -13.93 14.46 -8.81
C LEU A 316 -13.47 14.00 -10.20
N GLY A 317 -12.19 14.21 -10.51
CA GLY A 317 -11.53 13.68 -11.71
C GLY A 317 -11.76 14.49 -12.99
N ALA A 318 -12.40 15.66 -12.93
CA ALA A 318 -12.58 16.54 -14.09
C ALA A 318 -12.56 18.02 -13.68
N ILE A 319 -12.18 18.90 -14.63
CA ILE A 319 -12.36 20.35 -14.51
C ILE A 319 -13.63 20.71 -15.27
N ALA A 320 -14.73 20.83 -14.53
CA ALA A 320 -16.04 21.19 -15.09
C ALA A 320 -16.93 21.85 -14.03
N PRO A 321 -17.89 22.69 -14.40
CA PRO A 321 -18.82 23.30 -13.43
C PRO A 321 -19.52 22.24 -12.57
N GLY A 322 -19.56 22.49 -11.26
CA GLY A 322 -20.11 21.58 -10.24
C GLY A 322 -19.09 20.60 -9.64
N TYR A 323 -17.96 20.36 -10.28
CA TYR A 323 -16.89 19.54 -9.73
C TYR A 323 -16.15 20.25 -8.60
N ARG A 324 -15.54 19.50 -7.70
CA ARG A 324 -14.62 20.05 -6.70
C ARG A 324 -13.42 20.68 -7.39
N ALA A 325 -12.96 21.79 -6.86
CA ALA A 325 -11.76 22.46 -7.35
C ALA A 325 -10.49 21.80 -6.79
N ASP A 326 -10.33 20.49 -7.06
CA ASP A 326 -9.15 19.69 -6.82
C ASP A 326 -8.35 19.69 -8.14
N ILE A 327 -7.33 20.54 -8.23
CA ILE A 327 -6.64 20.87 -9.49
C ILE A 327 -5.14 20.74 -9.30
N ALA A 328 -4.49 19.98 -10.18
CA ALA A 328 -3.06 19.96 -10.37
C ALA A 328 -2.69 20.84 -11.57
N VAL A 329 -1.77 21.75 -11.37
CA VAL A 329 -1.25 22.64 -12.42
C VAL A 329 0.09 22.11 -12.89
N LEU A 330 0.22 21.89 -14.19
CA LEU A 330 1.40 21.29 -14.84
C LEU A 330 2.12 22.32 -15.70
N ASP A 331 3.44 22.20 -15.79
CA ASP A 331 4.28 23.06 -16.65
C ASP A 331 4.21 22.66 -18.14
N GLY A 332 3.60 21.54 -18.48
CA GLY A 332 3.40 21.04 -19.85
C GLY A 332 2.79 19.65 -19.87
N LEU A 333 2.64 19.05 -21.05
CA LEU A 333 2.06 17.72 -21.23
C LEU A 333 3.09 16.64 -21.57
N ASP A 334 4.22 16.98 -22.21
CA ASP A 334 5.18 15.98 -22.69
C ASP A 334 5.98 15.32 -21.56
N ALA A 335 6.34 16.11 -20.54
CA ALA A 335 7.02 15.63 -19.34
C ALA A 335 6.47 16.41 -18.13
N PRO A 336 5.21 16.18 -17.75
CA PRO A 336 4.49 17.03 -16.80
C PRO A 336 5.14 17.06 -15.43
N ARG A 337 5.37 18.27 -14.92
CA ARG A 337 5.78 18.54 -13.54
C ARG A 337 4.71 19.39 -12.87
N VAL A 338 4.31 19.01 -11.66
CA VAL A 338 3.32 19.73 -10.88
C VAL A 338 3.95 21.01 -10.30
N THR A 339 3.34 22.15 -10.57
CA THR A 339 3.78 23.47 -10.08
C THR A 339 2.90 24.00 -8.97
N HIS A 340 1.59 23.77 -9.04
CA HIS A 340 0.63 24.17 -8.01
C HIS A 340 -0.39 23.06 -7.80
N VAL A 341 -0.87 22.93 -6.57
CA VAL A 341 -2.00 22.04 -6.26
C VAL A 341 -3.05 22.82 -5.49
N PHE A 342 -4.27 22.76 -6.00
CA PHE A 342 -5.45 23.28 -5.32
C PHE A 342 -6.29 22.15 -4.81
N LYS A 343 -6.72 22.26 -3.56
CA LYS A 343 -7.64 21.33 -2.91
C LYS A 343 -8.86 22.09 -2.41
N ASP A 344 -10.05 21.73 -2.90
CA ASP A 344 -11.29 22.49 -2.65
C ASP A 344 -11.09 23.99 -2.91
N GLY A 345 -10.39 24.34 -4.01
CA GLY A 345 -10.09 25.70 -4.44
C GLY A 345 -9.06 26.46 -3.61
N ARG A 346 -8.42 25.83 -2.65
CA ARG A 346 -7.35 26.43 -1.84
C ARG A 346 -5.99 25.98 -2.35
N LEU A 347 -5.06 26.88 -2.50
CA LEU A 347 -3.67 26.55 -2.82
C LEU A 347 -3.06 25.80 -1.63
N VAL A 348 -2.72 24.51 -1.82
CA VAL A 348 -2.21 23.62 -0.78
C VAL A 348 -0.76 23.19 -1.01
N ALA A 349 -0.25 23.34 -2.25
CA ALA A 349 1.16 23.13 -2.56
C ALA A 349 1.61 24.00 -3.74
N ARG A 350 2.91 24.36 -3.76
CA ARG A 350 3.56 25.10 -4.84
C ARG A 350 5.01 24.68 -4.96
N ASP A 351 5.46 24.40 -6.19
CA ASP A 351 6.85 24.07 -6.55
C ASP A 351 7.48 22.97 -5.66
N GLY A 352 6.68 21.99 -5.25
CA GLY A 352 7.09 20.91 -4.37
C GLY A 352 6.89 21.20 -2.87
N ASP A 353 6.64 22.45 -2.48
CA ASP A 353 6.43 22.83 -1.09
C ASP A 353 4.96 22.61 -0.67
N PHE A 354 4.74 21.94 0.44
CA PHE A 354 3.43 21.79 1.06
C PHE A 354 3.09 23.04 1.88
N LEU A 355 1.95 23.69 1.59
CA LEU A 355 1.57 24.99 2.16
C LEU A 355 0.36 24.93 3.10
N ALA A 356 -0.39 23.82 3.08
CA ALA A 356 -1.60 23.73 3.88
C ALA A 356 -1.28 23.63 5.38
N PRO A 357 -2.10 24.25 6.26
CA PRO A 357 -1.97 24.01 7.68
C PRO A 357 -2.33 22.56 8.00
N MET A 358 -1.47 21.89 8.74
CA MET A 358 -1.77 20.56 9.29
C MET A 358 -2.49 20.72 10.62
N ASN A 359 -3.63 20.10 10.74
CA ASN A 359 -4.34 20.02 12.00
C ASN A 359 -3.61 19.10 12.98
N ARG A 360 -3.95 19.18 14.28
CA ARG A 360 -3.37 18.30 15.29
C ARG A 360 -3.60 16.85 14.88
N PRO A 361 -2.55 16.02 14.91
CA PRO A 361 -2.70 14.61 14.60
C PRO A 361 -3.73 13.98 15.55
N VAL A 362 -4.48 13.01 15.03
CA VAL A 362 -5.28 12.13 15.88
C VAL A 362 -4.31 11.43 16.81
N LYS A 363 -4.68 11.34 18.09
CA LYS A 363 -3.82 10.67 19.07
C LYS A 363 -3.66 9.21 18.63
N ALA A 364 -2.47 8.87 18.18
CA ALA A 364 -2.13 7.50 17.83
C ALA A 364 -2.18 6.62 19.10
N MET A 365 -2.63 5.39 18.89
CA MET A 365 -2.47 4.35 19.89
C MET A 365 -1.04 3.82 19.79
N HIS A 366 -0.38 3.76 20.93
CA HIS A 366 0.94 3.16 21.09
C HIS A 366 0.81 1.86 21.90
N LYS A 367 1.91 1.11 22.02
CA LYS A 367 2.01 -0.16 22.74
C LYS A 367 1.22 -1.27 22.06
N SER A 368 1.59 -1.49 20.80
CA SER A 368 1.05 -2.57 19.98
C SER A 368 1.84 -3.88 20.09
N ILE A 369 2.94 -3.89 20.85
CA ILE A 369 3.78 -5.07 21.01
C ILE A 369 3.56 -5.70 22.37
N HIS A 370 3.00 -6.91 22.36
CA HIS A 370 2.68 -7.73 23.53
C HIS A 370 3.37 -9.07 23.39
N LEU A 371 4.60 -9.18 23.90
CA LEU A 371 5.38 -10.42 23.86
C LEU A 371 5.21 -11.23 25.14
N ALA A 372 5.19 -12.55 25.00
CA ALA A 372 5.53 -13.44 26.09
C ALA A 372 7.04 -13.32 26.42
N ALA A 373 7.45 -13.77 27.59
CA ALA A 373 8.86 -13.76 27.98
C ALA A 373 9.70 -14.62 27.01
N LEU A 374 10.63 -13.96 26.33
CA LEU A 374 11.59 -14.60 25.43
C LEU A 374 12.94 -14.83 26.10
N SER A 375 13.65 -15.82 25.60
CA SER A 375 15.03 -16.13 25.96
C SER A 375 15.78 -16.63 24.76
N ARG A 376 17.09 -16.75 24.85
CA ARG A 376 17.90 -17.40 23.81
C ARG A 376 17.33 -18.76 23.37
N ARG A 377 16.78 -19.52 24.33
CA ARG A 377 16.18 -20.84 24.04
C ARG A 377 14.95 -20.78 23.13
N SER A 378 14.30 -19.64 23.06
CA SER A 378 13.14 -19.46 22.17
C SER A 378 13.51 -19.54 20.69
N PHE A 379 14.79 -19.40 20.36
CA PHE A 379 15.32 -19.50 19.00
C PHE A 379 16.06 -20.79 18.71
N GLU A 380 16.11 -21.74 19.66
CA GLU A 380 16.82 -23.02 19.48
C GLU A 380 16.03 -23.96 18.56
N ILE A 381 16.67 -24.46 17.51
CA ILE A 381 16.12 -25.51 16.63
C ILE A 381 16.82 -26.82 16.97
N VAL A 382 16.06 -27.81 17.45
CA VAL A 382 16.57 -29.16 17.68
C VAL A 382 16.83 -29.83 16.33
N ALA A 383 18.03 -30.40 16.15
CA ALA A 383 18.39 -31.03 14.90
C ALA A 383 17.69 -32.38 14.74
N GLU A 384 17.17 -32.64 13.54
CA GLU A 384 16.64 -33.93 13.13
C GLU A 384 17.46 -34.50 11.97
N LYS A 385 17.21 -35.77 11.60
CA LYS A 385 17.91 -36.41 10.49
C LYS A 385 17.36 -35.93 9.14
N GLY A 386 18.24 -35.65 8.21
CA GLY A 386 17.87 -35.28 6.84
C GLY A 386 18.04 -33.80 6.53
N PRO A 387 17.75 -33.39 5.31
CA PRO A 387 17.78 -31.98 4.92
C PRO A 387 16.58 -31.23 5.53
N ALA A 388 16.79 -29.94 5.79
CA ALA A 388 15.75 -29.01 6.22
C ALA A 388 15.18 -28.25 5.01
N ARG A 389 13.89 -27.93 5.07
CA ARG A 389 13.26 -26.98 4.16
C ARG A 389 13.80 -25.59 4.48
N THR A 390 14.55 -25.02 3.56
CA THR A 390 15.14 -23.70 3.69
C THR A 390 14.44 -22.75 2.72
N ILE A 391 14.06 -21.58 3.18
CA ILE A 391 13.49 -20.52 2.33
C ILE A 391 14.63 -19.92 1.51
N GLY A 392 14.59 -20.09 0.18
CA GLY A 392 15.54 -19.47 -0.75
C GLY A 392 15.01 -18.12 -1.21
N ILE A 393 15.72 -17.04 -0.91
CA ILE A 393 15.41 -15.70 -1.39
C ILE A 393 15.65 -15.62 -2.90
N VAL A 394 14.74 -14.97 -3.63
CA VAL A 394 14.91 -14.59 -5.02
C VAL A 394 15.13 -13.07 -5.07
N PRO A 395 16.36 -12.59 -5.33
CA PRO A 395 16.65 -11.16 -5.28
C PRO A 395 15.70 -10.33 -6.17
N GLY A 396 15.20 -9.22 -5.61
CA GLY A 396 14.29 -8.31 -6.31
C GLY A 396 12.86 -8.85 -6.53
N GLN A 397 12.49 -9.95 -5.84
CA GLN A 397 11.14 -10.54 -5.94
C GLN A 397 10.59 -10.89 -4.56
N ILE A 398 9.26 -10.89 -4.44
CA ILE A 398 8.55 -11.29 -3.20
C ILE A 398 8.33 -12.79 -3.10
N ILE A 399 8.48 -13.52 -4.21
CA ILE A 399 8.42 -14.99 -4.24
C ILE A 399 9.70 -15.58 -3.65
N THR A 400 9.58 -16.80 -3.14
CA THR A 400 10.71 -17.57 -2.57
C THR A 400 10.79 -18.95 -3.20
N ARG A 401 11.84 -19.70 -2.89
CA ARG A 401 12.01 -21.10 -3.28
C ARG A 401 12.03 -22.00 -2.05
N SER A 402 11.58 -23.23 -2.19
CA SER A 402 11.74 -24.27 -1.19
C SER A 402 12.98 -25.10 -1.48
N LEU A 403 14.06 -24.88 -0.70
CA LEU A 403 15.36 -25.52 -0.91
C LEU A 403 15.59 -26.61 0.15
N PRO A 404 15.83 -27.90 -0.23
CA PRO A 404 16.18 -28.95 0.69
C PRO A 404 17.70 -28.93 0.99
N LEU A 405 18.11 -28.21 2.05
CA LEU A 405 19.52 -28.05 2.41
C LEU A 405 19.85 -28.77 3.73
N PHE A 406 21.12 -29.19 3.87
CA PHE A 406 21.61 -29.76 5.12
C PHE A 406 22.13 -28.63 6.03
N PRO A 407 21.46 -28.36 7.18
CA PRO A 407 21.89 -27.32 8.09
C PRO A 407 23.15 -27.71 8.86
N LEU A 408 23.91 -26.70 9.28
CA LEU A 408 25.05 -26.91 10.21
C LEU A 408 24.50 -27.28 11.60
N ILE A 409 25.01 -28.41 12.14
CA ILE A 409 24.59 -28.91 13.45
C ILE A 409 25.76 -28.82 14.43
N ARG A 410 25.52 -28.22 15.59
CA ARG A 410 26.45 -28.21 16.74
C ARG A 410 25.67 -28.60 18.00
N GLU A 411 26.24 -29.56 18.74
CA GLU A 411 25.64 -30.04 20.02
C GLU A 411 24.15 -30.44 19.91
N GLY A 412 23.75 -31.07 18.79
CA GLY A 412 22.39 -31.50 18.56
C GLY A 412 21.39 -30.36 18.20
N LYS A 413 21.88 -29.16 17.93
CA LYS A 413 21.10 -28.02 17.52
C LYS A 413 21.53 -27.50 16.16
N VAL A 414 20.59 -26.97 15.40
CA VAL A 414 20.87 -26.22 14.18
C VAL A 414 21.42 -24.86 14.54
N VAL A 415 22.53 -24.48 13.91
CA VAL A 415 23.14 -23.14 14.01
C VAL A 415 23.24 -22.54 12.62
N SER A 416 23.25 -21.20 12.55
CA SER A 416 23.45 -20.49 11.28
C SER A 416 24.84 -20.85 10.70
N ASP A 417 24.88 -21.06 9.39
CA ASP A 417 26.08 -21.34 8.61
C ASP A 417 26.32 -20.15 7.65
N THR A 418 27.18 -19.23 8.09
CA THR A 418 27.50 -18.03 7.32
C THR A 418 28.34 -18.32 6.07
N ASP A 419 29.05 -19.48 6.03
CA ASP A 419 29.85 -19.88 4.88
C ASP A 419 28.94 -20.36 3.72
N GLN A 420 27.80 -20.98 4.04
CA GLN A 420 26.82 -21.44 3.07
C GLN A 420 25.61 -20.47 2.94
N ASP A 421 25.64 -19.37 3.69
CA ASP A 421 24.53 -18.41 3.81
C ASP A 421 23.20 -19.09 4.18
N ILE A 422 23.24 -20.04 5.11
CA ILE A 422 22.05 -20.68 5.69
C ILE A 422 21.85 -20.12 7.10
N LEU A 423 20.96 -19.14 7.22
CA LEU A 423 20.75 -18.41 8.46
C LEU A 423 19.47 -18.86 9.17
N LYS A 424 19.45 -18.70 10.50
CA LYS A 424 18.23 -18.90 11.28
C LYS A 424 17.28 -17.73 11.05
N LEU A 425 16.01 -18.05 10.82
CA LEU A 425 14.88 -17.14 10.69
C LEU A 425 13.86 -17.46 11.76
N ALA A 426 13.28 -16.45 12.39
CA ALA A 426 12.16 -16.63 13.31
C ALA A 426 11.05 -15.59 13.07
N VAL A 427 9.81 -16.00 13.33
CA VAL A 427 8.64 -15.12 13.40
C VAL A 427 8.07 -15.20 14.81
N VAL A 428 8.12 -14.09 15.51
CA VAL A 428 7.73 -13.98 16.92
C VAL A 428 6.37 -13.32 17.02
N GLU A 429 5.40 -14.02 17.59
CA GLU A 429 4.06 -13.49 17.81
C GLU A 429 4.12 -12.28 18.78
N ARG A 430 3.53 -11.15 18.36
CA ARG A 430 3.62 -9.89 19.10
C ARG A 430 2.28 -9.28 19.53
N HIS A 431 1.16 -9.92 19.29
CA HIS A 431 -0.15 -9.33 19.48
C HIS A 431 -0.84 -9.76 20.79
N ARG A 432 -0.69 -11.04 21.14
CA ARG A 432 -1.48 -11.70 22.21
C ARG A 432 -0.63 -12.34 23.30
N ALA A 433 0.69 -12.17 23.24
CA ALA A 433 1.64 -12.81 24.16
C ALA A 433 1.44 -14.34 24.27
N THR A 434 1.16 -15.01 23.14
CA THR A 434 0.96 -16.46 23.11
C THR A 434 2.25 -17.22 23.42
N GLY A 435 3.40 -16.61 23.13
CA GLY A 435 4.71 -17.24 23.18
C GLY A 435 5.06 -18.05 21.92
N ASN A 436 4.24 -17.99 20.88
CA ASN A 436 4.56 -18.62 19.62
C ASN A 436 5.81 -17.99 19.00
N VAL A 437 6.74 -18.83 18.58
CA VAL A 437 7.93 -18.50 17.81
C VAL A 437 8.07 -19.53 16.71
N GLY A 438 7.69 -19.16 15.49
CA GLY A 438 7.94 -19.98 14.32
C GLY A 438 9.41 -19.94 13.98
N LEU A 439 10.04 -21.11 13.78
CA LEU A 439 11.46 -21.25 13.51
C LEU A 439 11.69 -21.86 12.13
N GLY A 440 12.61 -21.28 11.38
CA GLY A 440 12.96 -21.71 10.03
C GLY A 440 14.40 -21.40 9.67
N LEU A 441 14.72 -21.67 8.40
CA LEU A 441 16.00 -21.36 7.80
C LEU A 441 15.80 -20.56 6.53
N VAL A 442 16.70 -19.63 6.26
CA VAL A 442 16.68 -18.80 5.06
C VAL A 442 18.07 -18.79 4.42
N GLN A 443 18.12 -18.77 3.08
CA GLN A 443 19.33 -18.60 2.27
C GLN A 443 19.17 -17.44 1.29
N GLY A 444 20.21 -16.68 1.08
CA GLY A 444 20.26 -15.57 0.12
C GLY A 444 20.28 -14.20 0.78
N LEU A 445 20.50 -14.12 2.12
CA LEU A 445 20.59 -12.85 2.84
C LEU A 445 22.01 -12.31 2.99
N GLY A 446 23.01 -13.21 3.13
CA GLY A 446 24.44 -12.87 3.15
C GLY A 446 25.01 -12.37 4.48
N LEU A 447 24.25 -12.37 5.59
CA LEU A 447 24.77 -11.89 6.88
C LEU A 447 25.94 -12.78 7.36
N VAL A 448 27.05 -12.13 7.71
CA VAL A 448 28.25 -12.79 8.29
C VAL A 448 28.32 -12.64 9.81
N ARG A 449 27.60 -11.70 10.40
CA ARG A 449 27.43 -11.46 11.84
C ARG A 449 26.16 -10.68 12.14
N GLY A 450 25.72 -10.68 13.42
CA GLY A 450 24.60 -9.89 13.89
C GLY A 450 23.23 -10.43 13.49
N ALA A 451 22.22 -9.58 13.58
CA ALA A 451 20.83 -9.89 13.24
C ALA A 451 20.08 -8.65 12.71
N LEU A 452 19.06 -8.89 11.90
CA LEU A 452 18.06 -7.90 11.46
C LEU A 452 16.69 -8.31 11.97
N ALA A 453 15.90 -7.34 12.42
CA ALA A 453 14.50 -7.58 12.80
C ALA A 453 13.58 -6.44 12.35
N THR A 454 12.31 -6.79 12.09
CA THR A 454 11.27 -5.83 11.72
C THR A 454 9.92 -6.24 12.30
N SER A 455 9.09 -5.27 12.67
CA SER A 455 7.66 -5.46 12.95
C SER A 455 6.77 -5.19 11.73
N VAL A 456 7.33 -4.70 10.63
CA VAL A 456 6.66 -4.62 9.34
C VAL A 456 6.83 -5.94 8.62
N ALA A 457 5.77 -6.76 8.63
CA ALA A 457 5.82 -8.14 8.12
C ALA A 457 4.43 -8.55 7.62
N HIS A 458 4.24 -8.48 6.33
CA HIS A 458 2.94 -8.70 5.67
C HIS A 458 2.36 -10.09 5.95
N ASP A 459 1.05 -10.24 6.22
CA ASP A 459 0.09 -9.16 6.57
C ASP A 459 -0.14 -9.12 8.08
N SER A 460 0.27 -10.19 8.81
CA SER A 460 0.02 -10.34 10.26
C SER A 460 0.85 -9.39 11.12
N HIS A 461 1.96 -8.88 10.59
CA HIS A 461 2.89 -7.98 11.25
C HIS A 461 3.44 -8.51 12.59
N ASN A 462 3.70 -9.79 12.66
CA ASN A 462 4.53 -10.39 13.70
C ASN A 462 6.00 -9.92 13.54
N ILE A 463 6.82 -10.03 14.59
CA ILE A 463 8.22 -9.65 14.46
C ILE A 463 8.97 -10.73 13.68
N VAL A 464 9.51 -10.37 12.53
CA VAL A 464 10.42 -11.23 11.76
C VAL A 464 11.85 -10.89 12.11
N VAL A 465 12.65 -11.91 12.45
CA VAL A 465 14.06 -11.76 12.80
C VAL A 465 14.90 -12.82 12.12
N VAL A 466 16.03 -12.40 11.56
CA VAL A 466 17.05 -13.26 10.98
C VAL A 466 18.40 -12.95 11.64
N GLY A 467 19.20 -13.97 11.90
CA GLY A 467 20.48 -13.72 12.56
C GLY A 467 21.48 -14.85 12.48
N THR A 468 22.72 -14.52 12.79
CA THR A 468 23.85 -15.47 12.84
C THR A 468 23.94 -16.22 14.18
N GLY A 469 23.22 -15.75 15.21
CA GLY A 469 23.19 -16.36 16.54
C GLY A 469 21.92 -16.05 17.32
N ASP A 470 21.56 -16.94 18.26
CA ASP A 470 20.33 -16.81 19.08
C ASP A 470 20.36 -15.59 20.00
N GLU A 471 21.55 -15.18 20.45
CA GLU A 471 21.71 -13.99 21.30
C GLU A 471 21.49 -12.71 20.52
N GLU A 472 21.99 -12.66 19.27
CA GLU A 472 21.77 -11.54 18.35
C GLU A 472 20.30 -11.40 17.94
N MET A 473 19.63 -12.53 17.67
CA MET A 473 18.20 -12.55 17.36
C MET A 473 17.37 -12.05 18.56
N LEU A 474 17.70 -12.48 19.78
CA LEU A 474 17.03 -11.99 20.99
C LEU A 474 17.25 -10.49 21.20
N ALA A 475 18.48 -9.99 20.98
CA ALA A 475 18.80 -8.57 21.10
C ALA A 475 18.01 -7.74 20.07
N ALA A 476 17.91 -8.21 18.83
CA ALA A 476 17.15 -7.54 17.79
C ALA A 476 15.64 -7.46 18.11
N VAL A 477 15.03 -8.57 18.55
CA VAL A 477 13.61 -8.59 18.98
C VAL A 477 13.37 -7.68 20.18
N SER A 478 14.32 -7.67 21.14
CA SER A 478 14.24 -6.78 22.30
C SER A 478 14.26 -5.31 21.89
N ALA A 479 15.16 -4.92 20.99
CA ALA A 479 15.26 -3.56 20.48
C ALA A 479 13.98 -3.12 19.74
N VAL A 480 13.40 -3.98 18.88
CA VAL A 480 12.08 -3.70 18.24
C VAL A 480 11.00 -3.51 19.29
N THR A 481 11.02 -4.29 20.36
CA THR A 481 10.02 -4.20 21.44
C THR A 481 10.15 -2.89 22.23
N GLU A 482 11.37 -2.48 22.57
CA GLU A 482 11.64 -1.26 23.33
C GLU A 482 11.19 0.01 22.61
N MET A 483 11.25 0.04 21.27
CA MET A 483 10.80 1.18 20.47
C MET A 483 9.33 1.07 19.99
N ASP A 484 8.58 0.05 20.49
CA ASP A 484 7.17 -0.23 20.14
C ASP A 484 6.97 -0.52 18.64
N GLY A 485 7.95 -1.17 18.02
CA GLY A 485 7.96 -1.54 16.60
C GLY A 485 8.92 -0.74 15.77
N GLY A 486 9.25 -1.28 14.60
CA GLY A 486 10.17 -0.67 13.63
C GLY A 486 11.16 -1.64 13.04
N LEU A 487 12.24 -1.10 12.49
CA LEU A 487 13.34 -1.81 11.86
C LEU A 487 14.58 -1.72 12.75
N VAL A 488 15.38 -2.78 12.82
CA VAL A 488 16.64 -2.76 13.59
C VAL A 488 17.70 -3.65 12.97
N ALA A 489 18.94 -3.18 13.04
CA ALA A 489 20.15 -3.98 12.80
C ALA A 489 21.01 -3.98 14.08
N VAL A 490 21.38 -5.17 14.55
CA VAL A 490 22.21 -5.36 15.76
C VAL A 490 23.43 -6.21 15.47
N ALA A 491 24.52 -5.97 16.18
CA ALA A 491 25.66 -6.87 16.23
C ALA A 491 26.45 -6.68 17.53
N ASP A 492 27.05 -7.76 18.02
CA ASP A 492 27.88 -7.77 19.22
C ASP A 492 27.12 -7.21 20.48
N GLY A 493 25.80 -7.41 20.51
CA GLY A 493 24.91 -6.93 21.57
C GLY A 493 24.55 -5.44 21.50
N GLU A 494 24.96 -4.72 20.46
CA GLU A 494 24.69 -3.29 20.25
C GLU A 494 23.75 -3.05 19.07
N VAL A 495 22.86 -2.05 19.18
CA VAL A 495 22.02 -1.55 18.09
C VAL A 495 22.90 -0.67 17.19
N LEU A 496 23.07 -1.08 15.94
CA LEU A 496 23.86 -0.35 14.93
C LEU A 496 23.03 0.72 14.23
N ALA A 497 21.76 0.41 13.95
CA ALA A 497 20.79 1.33 13.39
C ALA A 497 19.38 0.88 13.78
N SER A 498 18.46 1.83 13.89
CA SER A 498 17.06 1.55 14.17
C SER A 498 16.14 2.64 13.62
N LEU A 499 14.94 2.24 13.19
CA LEU A 499 13.85 3.13 12.82
C LEU A 499 12.62 2.80 13.67
N PRO A 500 12.23 3.65 14.63
CA PRO A 500 11.01 3.45 15.42
C PRO A 500 9.74 3.68 14.59
N LEU A 501 8.78 2.75 14.69
CA LEU A 501 7.45 2.84 14.10
C LEU A 501 6.37 2.60 15.18
N PRO A 502 6.20 3.52 16.12
CA PRO A 502 5.42 3.27 17.34
C PRO A 502 3.91 3.21 17.15
N VAL A 503 3.40 3.63 15.99
CA VAL A 503 1.98 3.56 15.66
C VAL A 503 1.69 2.21 15.03
N ALA A 504 1.05 1.33 15.76
CA ALA A 504 0.77 -0.07 15.39
C ALA A 504 2.02 -0.94 15.11
N GLY A 505 3.22 -0.44 15.40
CA GLY A 505 4.46 -1.08 14.95
C GLY A 505 4.70 -0.96 13.44
N LEU A 506 4.01 -0.03 12.77
CA LEU A 506 3.99 0.14 11.30
C LEU A 506 4.31 1.56 10.86
N LEU A 507 3.87 2.59 11.61
CA LEU A 507 3.90 3.98 11.19
C LEU A 507 4.69 4.85 12.16
N SER A 508 5.35 5.87 11.62
CA SER A 508 5.98 6.98 12.33
C SER A 508 5.13 8.26 12.22
N GLU A 509 5.17 9.08 13.26
CA GLU A 509 4.63 10.43 13.25
C GLU A 509 5.65 11.48 12.75
N SER A 510 6.87 11.03 12.42
CA SER A 510 7.94 11.85 11.83
C SER A 510 7.67 12.18 10.36
N HIS A 511 8.36 13.20 9.85
CA HIS A 511 8.33 13.51 8.43
C HIS A 511 8.82 12.33 7.58
N MET A 512 8.20 12.13 6.41
CA MET A 512 8.56 11.03 5.50
C MET A 512 10.05 11.05 5.14
N GLN A 513 10.67 12.22 5.05
CA GLN A 513 12.11 12.35 4.82
C GLN A 513 12.94 11.70 5.93
N GLU A 514 12.59 11.93 7.20
CA GLU A 514 13.29 11.33 8.35
C GLU A 514 13.11 9.81 8.38
N VAL A 515 11.92 9.33 8.01
CA VAL A 515 11.65 7.90 7.90
C VAL A 515 12.48 7.26 6.78
N ALA A 516 12.54 7.90 5.60
CA ALA A 516 13.38 7.42 4.49
C ALA A 516 14.87 7.39 4.85
N GLU A 517 15.37 8.40 5.56
CA GLU A 517 16.75 8.44 6.07
C GLU A 517 17.00 7.30 7.08
N GLY A 518 16.07 7.08 8.01
CA GLY A 518 16.17 5.98 8.97
C GLY A 518 16.14 4.58 8.31
N ILE A 519 15.35 4.38 7.26
CA ILE A 519 15.40 3.15 6.45
C ILE A 519 16.78 2.98 5.82
N ALA A 520 17.31 4.05 5.19
CA ALA A 520 18.62 4.01 4.55
C ALA A 520 19.74 3.67 5.57
N GLU A 521 19.70 4.26 6.78
CA GLU A 521 20.64 3.93 7.85
C GLU A 521 20.56 2.45 8.26
N CYS A 522 19.34 1.88 8.36
CA CYS A 522 19.14 0.47 8.66
C CYS A 522 19.67 -0.43 7.53
N ILE A 523 19.44 -0.07 6.27
CA ILE A 523 19.97 -0.79 5.10
C ILE A 523 21.50 -0.73 5.08
N ASP A 524 22.08 0.44 5.30
CA ASP A 524 23.54 0.61 5.39
C ASP A 524 24.16 -0.22 6.52
N ALA A 525 23.47 -0.33 7.65
CA ALA A 525 23.91 -1.20 8.74
C ALA A 525 23.84 -2.68 8.34
N ALA A 526 22.78 -3.12 7.65
CA ALA A 526 22.65 -4.48 7.14
C ALA A 526 23.77 -4.82 6.14
N HIS A 527 24.12 -3.89 5.25
CA HIS A 527 25.26 -4.05 4.33
C HIS A 527 26.60 -4.22 5.07
N LYS A 528 26.83 -3.47 6.15
CA LYS A 528 28.03 -3.63 7.01
C LYS A 528 28.07 -4.97 7.75
N LEU A 529 26.91 -5.63 7.89
CA LEU A 529 26.78 -6.96 8.45
C LEU A 529 26.96 -8.08 7.41
N GLY A 530 27.11 -7.73 6.12
CA GLY A 530 27.37 -8.66 5.01
C GLY A 530 26.18 -8.91 4.07
N CYS A 531 25.04 -8.27 4.31
CA CYS A 531 23.89 -8.39 3.42
C CYS A 531 24.10 -7.57 2.14
N ASP A 532 23.93 -8.20 0.96
CA ASP A 532 24.09 -7.52 -0.34
C ASP A 532 22.74 -7.20 -1.02
N LEU A 533 21.61 -7.46 -0.34
CA LEU A 533 20.28 -7.16 -0.88
C LEU A 533 20.07 -5.63 -0.91
N GLU A 534 19.41 -5.14 -1.95
CA GLU A 534 19.07 -3.72 -2.10
C GLU A 534 18.20 -3.22 -0.95
N ASP A 535 17.16 -3.99 -0.59
CA ASP A 535 16.34 -3.75 0.60
C ASP A 535 16.12 -5.06 1.38
N PRO A 536 16.96 -5.32 2.40
CA PRO A 536 16.84 -6.51 3.23
C PRO A 536 15.59 -6.51 4.12
N PHE A 537 15.11 -5.33 4.56
CA PHE A 537 13.94 -5.24 5.42
C PHE A 537 12.65 -5.47 4.66
N MET A 538 12.55 -4.96 3.41
CA MET A 538 11.46 -5.31 2.50
C MET A 538 11.46 -6.82 2.23
N THR A 539 12.62 -7.39 1.96
CA THR A 539 12.73 -8.85 1.76
C THR A 539 12.24 -9.61 2.98
N LEU A 540 12.67 -9.23 4.19
CA LEU A 540 12.21 -9.86 5.44
C LEU A 540 10.71 -9.78 5.62
N SER A 541 10.09 -8.63 5.28
CA SER A 541 8.65 -8.40 5.49
C SER A 541 7.78 -9.39 4.70
N PHE A 542 8.24 -9.88 3.55
CA PHE A 542 7.52 -10.85 2.73
C PHE A 542 7.87 -12.32 3.01
N LEU A 543 8.87 -12.61 3.86
CA LEU A 543 9.18 -14.01 4.24
C LEU A 543 8.10 -14.64 5.12
N SER A 544 7.23 -13.82 5.73
CA SER A 544 6.14 -14.28 6.59
C SER A 544 4.77 -14.31 5.93
N LEU A 545 4.63 -13.88 4.67
CA LEU A 545 3.33 -13.82 3.97
C LEU A 545 2.95 -15.17 3.34
N PRO A 546 2.04 -15.95 3.96
CA PRO A 546 1.79 -17.34 3.59
C PRO A 546 0.95 -17.54 2.32
N VAL A 547 0.54 -16.45 1.66
CA VAL A 547 -0.23 -16.50 0.40
C VAL A 547 0.64 -16.35 -0.84
N ILE A 548 1.93 -16.03 -0.68
CA ILE A 548 2.88 -15.89 -1.80
C ILE A 548 3.80 -17.11 -1.87
N PRO A 549 3.93 -17.80 -3.06
CA PRO A 549 4.78 -18.98 -3.21
C PRO A 549 6.28 -18.70 -3.01
N GLU A 550 7.12 -19.75 -2.72
CA GLU A 550 6.72 -21.16 -2.48
C GLU A 550 6.66 -21.52 -0.98
N LEU A 551 7.71 -21.17 -0.20
CA LEU A 551 7.86 -21.51 1.22
C LEU A 551 7.96 -20.24 2.05
N LYS A 552 7.17 -20.14 3.10
CA LYS A 552 7.10 -18.99 4.01
C LYS A 552 7.17 -19.46 5.47
N LEU A 553 7.38 -18.51 6.38
CA LEU A 553 7.42 -18.79 7.82
C LEU A 553 6.43 -17.88 8.55
N THR A 554 5.52 -18.46 9.32
CA THR A 554 4.63 -17.74 10.23
C THR A 554 5.05 -18.00 11.69
N ASP A 555 4.42 -17.34 12.64
CA ASP A 555 4.61 -17.62 14.08
C ASP A 555 4.25 -19.05 14.47
N ARG A 556 3.46 -19.76 13.63
CA ARG A 556 3.04 -21.14 13.83
C ARG A 556 3.95 -22.16 13.16
N GLY A 557 4.85 -21.74 12.28
CA GLY A 557 5.83 -22.59 11.59
C GLY A 557 5.88 -22.36 10.09
N LEU A 558 6.53 -23.29 9.37
CA LEU A 558 6.69 -23.22 7.91
C LEU A 558 5.38 -23.52 7.18
N VAL A 559 5.13 -22.75 6.13
CA VAL A 559 3.99 -22.87 5.23
C VAL A 559 4.46 -23.15 3.80
N ASP A 560 3.99 -24.22 3.21
CA ASP A 560 4.01 -24.44 1.77
C ASP A 560 2.85 -23.64 1.17
N ALA A 561 3.14 -22.48 0.61
CA ALA A 561 2.12 -21.58 0.07
C ALA A 561 1.49 -22.12 -1.23
N VAL A 562 2.15 -23.04 -1.94
CA VAL A 562 1.61 -23.68 -3.14
C VAL A 562 0.59 -24.73 -2.75
N ALA A 563 0.92 -25.58 -1.76
CA ALA A 563 0.01 -26.60 -1.23
C ALA A 563 -0.99 -26.03 -0.20
N PHE A 564 -0.82 -24.78 0.20
CA PHE A 564 -1.62 -24.04 1.18
C PHE A 564 -1.78 -24.81 2.50
N ARG A 565 -0.64 -25.23 3.10
CA ARG A 565 -0.62 -25.99 4.35
C ARG A 565 0.68 -25.82 5.12
N MET A 566 0.59 -26.05 6.43
CA MET A 566 1.76 -26.16 7.30
C MET A 566 2.61 -27.39 6.92
N VAL A 567 3.94 -27.22 6.99
CA VAL A 567 4.90 -28.30 6.70
C VAL A 567 5.98 -28.36 7.78
N PRO A 568 6.53 -29.57 8.10
CA PRO A 568 7.63 -29.68 9.06
C PRO A 568 8.92 -29.09 8.48
N LEU A 569 9.83 -28.63 9.37
CA LEU A 569 11.13 -28.08 8.96
C LEU A 569 11.99 -29.16 8.29
N PHE A 570 12.06 -30.38 8.83
CA PHE A 570 12.93 -31.43 8.30
C PHE A 570 12.18 -32.36 7.33
N LEU A 571 12.89 -32.75 6.25
CA LEU A 571 12.42 -33.73 5.27
C LEU A 571 12.81 -35.12 5.78
N GLY A 572 11.92 -35.84 6.39
CA GLY A 572 12.16 -37.20 6.91
C GLY A 572 11.68 -37.46 8.32
N GLY A 573 11.10 -36.48 9.01
CA GLY A 573 10.27 -36.68 10.17
C GLY A 573 8.99 -37.39 9.73
N SER A 574 8.70 -38.59 10.32
CA SER A 574 7.42 -39.28 10.10
C SER A 574 6.29 -38.34 10.54
N LEU A 575 5.61 -37.76 9.58
CA LEU A 575 4.20 -37.46 9.78
C LEU A 575 3.53 -38.82 9.86
N GLU A 576 3.03 -39.19 11.01
CA GLU A 576 2.03 -40.24 11.08
C GLU A 576 0.88 -39.77 10.18
N ASP A 577 0.59 -40.59 9.18
CA ASP A 577 -0.57 -40.43 8.31
C ASP A 577 -1.83 -40.34 9.19
N ASP A 578 -2.48 -39.17 9.18
CA ASP A 578 -3.90 -39.03 9.53
C ASP A 578 -4.59 -38.08 8.53
#